data_6f77596e01c8915c5cf55b104d834ab5
#
_entry.id   6f77596e01c8915c5cf55b104d834ab5
#
_cell.length_a   1.000
_cell.length_b   1.000
_cell.length_c   1.000
_cell.angle_alpha   90.00
_cell.angle_beta   90.00
_cell.angle_gamma   90.00
#
_symmetry.space_group_name_H-M   'P 1'
#
loop_
_entity.id
_entity.type
_entity.pdbx_description
1 polymer ?
#
loop_
_entity_poly.entity_id
_entity_poly.type
_entity_poly.pdbx_seq_one_letter_code
_entity_poly.pdbx_strand_id
1 'polypeptide(L)'
;MRRTGACFCCLAMVTLIFAAVPAKAGDHSIDVAVIVYAGVLTSDITAPLEVFGKAARKPWLRKIHVEAVAADGDLDILTEEGIKLKADRLLAEAPRYDAVIVPSRYRMDAVLGNRALIDFIRDQSKTADWMASNCSGALVLAEAGVLDGKRATTCAGGEASFQRKYPDVLVQHDINVVIDDGILTSNGSIVSYEAAIALLAKLTSDEFAAEVANDLQFKRVANAVLPPRLHWKLASVIAAAAFLFGAFVAGLTFLIRTRRTDGDQPSSCPLL
;
A
#
# COMPACT_ATOMS: atom_id res chain seq x y z
N MET A 1 59.26 56.05 9.19
CA MET A 1 58.60 55.69 7.94
C MET A 1 58.33 54.17 7.98
N ARG A 2 57.14 53.74 8.33
CA ARG A 2 56.70 52.34 8.22
C ARG A 2 55.26 52.36 7.64
N ARG A 3 55.10 51.81 6.43
CA ARG A 3 53.84 51.68 5.78
C ARG A 3 53.17 50.38 6.26
N THR A 4 52.00 50.49 6.84
CA THR A 4 51.12 49.36 7.18
C THR A 4 50.16 49.12 6.01
N GLY A 5 50.34 47.98 5.32
CA GLY A 5 49.44 47.53 4.29
C GLY A 5 48.20 46.84 4.91
N ALA A 6 47.04 47.38 4.65
CA ALA A 6 45.78 46.76 5.02
C ALA A 6 45.36 45.71 3.94
N CYS A 7 45.24 44.48 4.39
CA CYS A 7 44.74 43.38 3.56
C CYS A 7 43.20 43.39 3.62
N PHE A 8 42.56 43.73 2.49
CA PHE A 8 41.11 43.64 2.32
C PHE A 8 40.75 42.22 1.92
N CYS A 9 40.26 41.43 2.88
CA CYS A 9 39.59 40.16 2.59
C CYS A 9 38.17 40.45 2.09
N CYS A 10 37.96 40.32 0.77
CA CYS A 10 36.63 40.28 0.17
C CYS A 10 35.94 38.99 0.54
N LEU A 11 35.03 39.04 1.51
CA LEU A 11 34.08 37.97 1.81
C LEU A 11 32.96 37.98 0.76
N ALA A 12 33.04 37.15 -0.26
CA ALA A 12 31.97 36.95 -1.23
C ALA A 12 30.84 36.16 -0.57
N MET A 13 29.79 36.86 -0.15
CA MET A 13 28.54 36.27 0.30
C MET A 13 27.79 35.71 -0.95
N VAL A 14 27.85 34.38 -1.15
CA VAL A 14 27.01 33.71 -2.12
C VAL A 14 25.62 33.57 -1.54
N THR A 15 24.73 34.50 -1.85
CA THR A 15 23.29 34.37 -1.62
C THR A 15 22.72 33.35 -2.59
N LEU A 16 22.49 32.10 -2.13
CA LEU A 16 21.66 31.16 -2.83
C LEU A 16 20.20 31.68 -2.80
N ILE A 17 19.80 32.28 -3.90
CA ILE A 17 18.36 32.56 -4.13
C ILE A 17 17.72 31.22 -4.49
N PHE A 18 17.10 30.57 -3.51
CA PHE A 18 16.11 29.54 -3.80
C PHE A 18 14.94 30.22 -4.50
N ALA A 19 14.94 30.20 -5.82
CA ALA A 19 13.74 30.47 -6.59
C ALA A 19 12.74 29.37 -6.23
N ALA A 20 11.83 29.67 -5.30
CA ALA A 20 10.64 28.89 -5.08
C ALA A 20 9.88 28.90 -6.42
N VAL A 21 9.93 27.82 -7.18
CA VAL A 21 9.03 27.60 -8.29
C VAL A 21 7.64 27.65 -7.69
N PRO A 22 6.77 28.61 -8.05
CA PRO A 22 5.40 28.56 -7.59
C PRO A 22 4.79 27.29 -8.18
N ALA A 23 4.58 26.28 -7.34
CA ALA A 23 3.68 25.20 -7.68
C ALA A 23 2.36 25.89 -8.00
N LYS A 24 1.95 25.81 -9.25
CA LYS A 24 0.64 26.27 -9.70
C LYS A 24 -0.36 25.34 -9.02
N ALA A 25 -0.77 25.71 -7.81
CA ALA A 25 -1.88 25.09 -7.11
C ALA A 25 -3.10 25.39 -8.00
N GLY A 26 -3.41 24.44 -8.88
CA GLY A 26 -4.64 24.49 -9.65
C GLY A 26 -5.78 24.48 -8.65
N ASP A 27 -6.76 25.34 -8.86
CA ASP A 27 -7.98 25.44 -8.07
C ASP A 27 -8.91 24.21 -8.25
N HIS A 28 -8.36 23.11 -8.78
CA HIS A 28 -9.07 21.86 -9.01
C HIS A 28 -9.03 20.98 -7.75
N SER A 29 -10.24 20.52 -7.35
CA SER A 29 -10.41 19.45 -6.35
C SER A 29 -9.74 18.17 -6.82
N ILE A 30 -9.51 17.26 -5.87
CA ILE A 30 -9.24 15.84 -6.14
C ILE A 30 -10.58 15.13 -6.07
N ASP A 31 -11.11 14.71 -7.21
CA ASP A 31 -12.42 14.10 -7.31
C ASP A 31 -12.27 12.57 -7.47
N VAL A 32 -12.86 11.81 -6.52
CA VAL A 32 -12.75 10.35 -6.44
C VAL A 32 -14.13 9.73 -6.57
N ALA A 33 -14.29 8.82 -7.53
CA ALA A 33 -15.48 7.99 -7.65
C ALA A 33 -15.28 6.62 -7.01
N VAL A 34 -16.23 6.21 -6.18
CA VAL A 34 -16.37 4.81 -5.74
C VAL A 34 -17.58 4.24 -6.45
N ILE A 35 -17.35 3.30 -7.37
CA ILE A 35 -18.43 2.65 -8.10
C ILE A 35 -19.24 1.78 -7.13
N VAL A 36 -20.56 1.82 -7.25
CA VAL A 36 -21.47 0.99 -6.45
C VAL A 36 -22.52 0.34 -7.33
N TYR A 37 -22.94 -0.86 -6.97
CA TYR A 37 -23.98 -1.65 -7.63
C TYR A 37 -24.60 -2.62 -6.65
N ALA A 38 -25.77 -3.17 -6.96
CA ALA A 38 -26.45 -4.15 -6.11
C ALA A 38 -25.56 -5.38 -5.83
N GLY A 39 -25.49 -5.79 -4.57
CA GLY A 39 -24.64 -6.89 -4.12
C GLY A 39 -23.16 -6.57 -4.04
N VAL A 40 -22.78 -5.30 -4.06
CA VAL A 40 -21.39 -4.87 -3.80
C VAL A 40 -20.95 -5.28 -2.40
N LEU A 41 -19.68 -5.69 -2.22
CA LEU A 41 -19.12 -5.98 -0.90
C LEU A 41 -18.97 -4.70 -0.10
N THR A 42 -19.52 -4.70 1.13
CA THR A 42 -19.59 -3.51 1.98
C THR A 42 -18.22 -2.90 2.25
N SER A 43 -17.22 -3.72 2.63
CA SER A 43 -15.89 -3.22 2.96
C SER A 43 -15.15 -2.59 1.77
N ASP A 44 -15.42 -3.08 0.55
CA ASP A 44 -14.77 -2.60 -0.67
C ASP A 44 -15.19 -1.17 -1.04
N ILE A 45 -16.35 -0.73 -0.56
CA ILE A 45 -16.89 0.62 -0.78
C ILE A 45 -16.75 1.50 0.45
N THR A 46 -17.01 0.96 1.65
CA THR A 46 -16.96 1.78 2.88
C THR A 46 -15.55 2.21 3.22
N ALA A 47 -14.54 1.38 2.96
CA ALA A 47 -13.15 1.73 3.22
C ALA A 47 -12.69 2.97 2.42
N PRO A 48 -12.81 3.03 1.09
CA PRO A 48 -12.44 4.23 0.35
C PRO A 48 -13.34 5.43 0.70
N LEU A 49 -14.65 5.26 0.85
CA LEU A 49 -15.55 6.35 1.25
C LEU A 49 -15.15 6.95 2.62
N GLU A 50 -14.78 6.12 3.59
CA GLU A 50 -14.34 6.59 4.90
C GLU A 50 -12.96 7.27 4.83
N VAL A 51 -11.97 6.66 4.15
CA VAL A 51 -10.62 7.22 4.02
C VAL A 51 -10.65 8.59 3.36
N PHE A 52 -11.27 8.69 2.18
CA PHE A 52 -11.35 9.94 1.44
C PHE A 52 -12.32 10.95 2.10
N GLY A 53 -13.40 10.48 2.72
CA GLY A 53 -14.30 11.31 3.51
C GLY A 53 -13.64 11.94 4.74
N LYS A 54 -12.71 11.23 5.42
CA LYS A 54 -11.88 11.80 6.48
C LYS A 54 -10.85 12.78 5.92
N ALA A 55 -10.21 12.43 4.81
CA ALA A 55 -9.26 13.30 4.13
C ALA A 55 -9.90 14.63 3.70
N ALA A 56 -11.13 14.61 3.19
CA ALA A 56 -11.88 15.78 2.78
C ALA A 56 -12.14 16.80 3.90
N ARG A 57 -12.10 16.36 5.17
CA ARG A 57 -12.32 17.22 6.35
C ARG A 57 -11.04 17.84 6.89
N LYS A 58 -9.89 17.47 6.34
CA LYS A 58 -8.59 17.97 6.77
C LYS A 58 -8.11 19.11 5.85
N PRO A 59 -7.36 20.09 6.38
CA PRO A 59 -6.73 21.09 5.54
C PRO A 59 -5.67 20.44 4.63
N TRP A 60 -5.84 20.63 3.34
CA TRP A 60 -4.92 20.18 2.29
C TRP A 60 -4.85 21.24 1.18
N LEU A 61 -3.82 21.19 0.34
CA LEU A 61 -3.63 22.17 -0.75
C LEU A 61 -4.76 22.17 -1.78
N ARG A 62 -5.39 21.02 -2.01
CA ARG A 62 -6.55 20.85 -2.89
C ARG A 62 -7.72 20.29 -2.07
N LYS A 63 -8.93 20.72 -2.39
CA LYS A 63 -10.14 20.08 -1.83
C LYS A 63 -10.20 18.64 -2.31
N ILE A 64 -10.60 17.73 -1.42
CA ILE A 64 -10.83 16.33 -1.75
C ILE A 64 -12.34 16.11 -1.71
N HIS A 65 -12.86 15.51 -2.76
CA HIS A 65 -14.25 15.12 -2.86
C HIS A 65 -14.32 13.63 -3.21
N VAL A 66 -15.19 12.90 -2.55
CA VAL A 66 -15.46 11.49 -2.84
C VAL A 66 -16.96 11.28 -2.94
N GLU A 67 -17.40 10.55 -3.96
CA GLU A 67 -18.80 10.21 -4.16
C GLU A 67 -18.99 8.75 -4.56
N ALA A 68 -20.15 8.20 -4.19
CA ALA A 68 -20.60 6.89 -4.63
C ALA A 68 -21.38 7.01 -5.95
N VAL A 69 -20.93 6.31 -6.98
CA VAL A 69 -21.51 6.35 -8.33
C VAL A 69 -22.18 5.03 -8.66
N ALA A 70 -23.51 5.04 -8.83
CA ALA A 70 -24.33 3.86 -9.08
C ALA A 70 -24.26 3.42 -10.55
N ALA A 71 -23.88 2.16 -10.76
CA ALA A 71 -23.74 1.57 -12.09
C ALA A 71 -25.01 0.87 -12.62
N ASP A 72 -25.97 0.54 -11.75
CA ASP A 72 -27.16 -0.24 -12.10
C ASP A 72 -28.40 0.62 -12.49
N GLY A 73 -28.22 1.95 -12.54
CA GLY A 73 -29.32 2.87 -12.89
C GLY A 73 -30.26 3.18 -11.72
N ASP A 74 -29.99 2.69 -10.51
CA ASP A 74 -30.71 2.98 -9.27
C ASP A 74 -29.74 3.56 -8.24
N LEU A 75 -30.17 4.61 -7.52
CA LEU A 75 -29.38 5.20 -6.44
C LEU A 75 -29.47 4.38 -5.14
N ASP A 76 -30.52 3.58 -4.96
CA ASP A 76 -30.72 2.76 -3.77
C ASP A 76 -29.97 1.43 -3.93
N ILE A 77 -28.88 1.28 -3.20
CA ILE A 77 -27.99 0.12 -3.29
C ILE A 77 -28.15 -0.76 -2.05
N LEU A 78 -28.31 -2.05 -2.25
CA LEU A 78 -28.23 -3.08 -1.21
C LEU A 78 -26.89 -3.81 -1.37
N THR A 79 -26.06 -3.79 -0.32
CA THR A 79 -24.80 -4.54 -0.33
C THR A 79 -25.02 -6.03 -0.12
N GLU A 80 -24.01 -6.84 -0.36
CA GLU A 80 -24.04 -8.30 -0.16
C GLU A 80 -24.37 -8.65 1.31
N GLU A 81 -23.88 -7.85 2.27
CA GLU A 81 -24.12 -8.04 3.70
C GLU A 81 -25.43 -7.40 4.19
N GLY A 82 -26.25 -6.85 3.29
CA GLY A 82 -27.57 -6.33 3.60
C GLY A 82 -27.62 -4.88 4.09
N ILE A 83 -26.55 -4.12 3.92
CA ILE A 83 -26.53 -2.69 4.22
C ILE A 83 -27.20 -1.93 3.07
N LYS A 84 -28.13 -1.04 3.40
CA LYS A 84 -28.76 -0.13 2.45
C LYS A 84 -27.99 1.18 2.45
N LEU A 85 -27.60 1.62 1.27
CA LEU A 85 -26.98 2.93 1.07
C LEU A 85 -27.63 3.62 -0.14
N LYS A 86 -27.51 4.92 -0.20
CA LYS A 86 -27.90 5.69 -1.37
C LYS A 86 -26.65 6.25 -2.03
N ALA A 87 -26.50 5.98 -3.31
CA ALA A 87 -25.42 6.56 -4.11
C ALA A 87 -25.68 8.08 -4.33
N ASP A 88 -24.62 8.82 -4.54
CA ASP A 88 -24.68 10.27 -4.76
C ASP A 88 -25.11 10.60 -6.20
N ARG A 89 -24.79 9.69 -7.15
CA ARG A 89 -24.96 9.95 -8.58
C ARG A 89 -25.18 8.67 -9.37
N LEU A 90 -25.89 8.78 -10.49
CA LEU A 90 -25.94 7.71 -11.50
C LEU A 90 -24.70 7.77 -12.41
N LEU A 91 -24.26 6.60 -12.89
CA LEU A 91 -23.15 6.47 -13.83
C LEU A 91 -23.29 7.36 -15.08
N ALA A 92 -24.50 7.47 -15.60
CA ALA A 92 -24.81 8.27 -16.79
C ALA A 92 -24.62 9.79 -16.59
N GLU A 93 -24.63 10.24 -15.34
CA GLU A 93 -24.47 11.64 -14.96
C GLU A 93 -23.07 11.96 -14.43
N ALA A 94 -22.20 10.93 -14.39
CA ALA A 94 -20.88 11.01 -13.75
C ALA A 94 -19.92 11.88 -14.59
N PRO A 95 -19.22 12.83 -13.96
CA PRO A 95 -18.20 13.63 -14.62
C PRO A 95 -16.89 12.87 -14.83
N ARG A 96 -15.82 13.55 -15.16
CA ARG A 96 -14.45 13.03 -15.09
C ARG A 96 -13.95 13.09 -13.65
N TYR A 97 -13.18 12.06 -13.25
CA TYR A 97 -12.58 11.93 -11.93
C TYR A 97 -11.07 11.81 -12.03
N ASP A 98 -10.38 12.25 -10.98
CA ASP A 98 -8.94 12.03 -10.83
C ASP A 98 -8.65 10.55 -10.46
N ALA A 99 -9.57 9.91 -9.72
CA ALA A 99 -9.47 8.50 -9.41
C ALA A 99 -10.83 7.79 -9.46
N VAL A 100 -10.84 6.56 -9.97
CA VAL A 100 -12.03 5.68 -9.99
C VAL A 100 -11.69 4.39 -9.29
N ILE A 101 -12.52 3.99 -8.30
CA ILE A 101 -12.36 2.77 -7.50
C ILE A 101 -13.49 1.82 -7.82
N VAL A 102 -13.14 0.63 -8.31
CA VAL A 102 -14.09 -0.43 -8.66
C VAL A 102 -14.08 -1.51 -7.57
N PRO A 103 -15.17 -1.68 -6.83
CA PRO A 103 -15.32 -2.72 -5.82
C PRO A 103 -15.65 -4.08 -6.42
N SER A 104 -15.87 -5.08 -5.58
CA SER A 104 -16.29 -6.42 -5.98
C SER A 104 -17.69 -6.79 -5.48
N ARG A 105 -18.16 -7.92 -5.98
CA ARG A 105 -19.26 -8.73 -5.43
C ARG A 105 -18.94 -10.21 -5.61
N TYR A 106 -19.66 -11.11 -4.93
CA TYR A 106 -19.40 -12.55 -5.07
C TYR A 106 -19.63 -13.10 -6.48
N ARG A 107 -20.61 -12.58 -7.20
CA ARG A 107 -20.93 -13.01 -8.58
C ARG A 107 -20.78 -11.84 -9.53
N MET A 108 -19.66 -11.83 -10.24
CA MET A 108 -19.29 -10.74 -11.15
C MET A 108 -19.99 -10.78 -12.50
N ASP A 109 -20.72 -11.88 -12.86
CA ASP A 109 -21.27 -12.04 -14.21
C ASP A 109 -22.15 -10.88 -14.65
N ALA A 110 -23.06 -10.42 -13.78
CA ALA A 110 -23.93 -9.28 -14.08
C ALA A 110 -23.15 -7.97 -14.22
N VAL A 111 -22.10 -7.77 -13.42
CA VAL A 111 -21.25 -6.58 -13.47
C VAL A 111 -20.42 -6.55 -14.75
N LEU A 112 -19.83 -7.68 -15.13
CA LEU A 112 -19.07 -7.82 -16.38
C LEU A 112 -19.96 -7.73 -17.63
N GLY A 113 -21.25 -8.10 -17.51
CA GLY A 113 -22.25 -7.92 -18.55
C GLY A 113 -22.76 -6.47 -18.70
N ASN A 114 -22.49 -5.59 -17.73
CA ASN A 114 -22.91 -4.19 -17.78
C ASN A 114 -22.00 -3.37 -18.71
N ARG A 115 -22.40 -3.28 -19.97
CA ARG A 115 -21.63 -2.57 -21.02
C ARG A 115 -21.42 -1.09 -20.68
N ALA A 116 -22.42 -0.43 -20.11
CA ALA A 116 -22.32 0.98 -19.74
C ALA A 116 -21.21 1.20 -18.70
N LEU A 117 -21.08 0.30 -17.72
CA LEU A 117 -19.99 0.33 -16.74
C LEU A 117 -18.63 0.08 -17.41
N ILE A 118 -18.50 -0.95 -18.24
CA ILE A 118 -17.24 -1.26 -18.91
C ILE A 118 -16.77 -0.12 -19.80
N ASP A 119 -17.67 0.49 -20.56
CA ASP A 119 -17.36 1.63 -21.42
C ASP A 119 -17.01 2.88 -20.59
N PHE A 120 -17.72 3.13 -19.49
CA PHE A 120 -17.40 4.20 -18.55
C PHE A 120 -15.98 4.03 -17.98
N ILE A 121 -15.63 2.83 -17.48
CA ILE A 121 -14.29 2.54 -16.94
C ILE A 121 -13.21 2.77 -18.01
N ARG A 122 -13.44 2.28 -19.24
CA ARG A 122 -12.53 2.50 -20.36
C ARG A 122 -12.36 3.99 -20.70
N ASP A 123 -13.43 4.78 -20.62
CA ASP A 123 -13.38 6.19 -20.93
C ASP A 123 -12.72 7.00 -19.80
N GLN A 124 -13.00 6.67 -18.54
CA GLN A 124 -12.34 7.30 -17.40
C GLN A 124 -10.83 7.02 -17.40
N SER A 125 -10.40 5.81 -17.75
CA SER A 125 -8.97 5.44 -17.77
C SER A 125 -8.12 6.27 -18.73
N LYS A 126 -8.73 6.96 -19.69
CA LYS A 126 -8.01 7.85 -20.63
C LYS A 126 -7.60 9.19 -19.98
N THR A 127 -8.23 9.57 -18.89
CA THR A 127 -8.08 10.90 -18.29
C THR A 127 -7.89 10.90 -16.78
N ALA A 128 -8.31 9.85 -16.08
CA ALA A 128 -8.07 9.70 -14.65
C ALA A 128 -6.58 9.47 -14.38
N ASP A 129 -6.07 10.07 -13.32
CA ASP A 129 -4.70 9.83 -12.85
C ASP A 129 -4.56 8.40 -12.30
N TRP A 130 -5.65 7.87 -11.71
CA TRP A 130 -5.65 6.55 -11.07
C TRP A 130 -6.91 5.74 -11.36
N MET A 131 -6.71 4.51 -11.79
CA MET A 131 -7.76 3.47 -11.83
C MET A 131 -7.46 2.45 -10.74
N ALA A 132 -8.40 2.27 -9.81
CA ALA A 132 -8.20 1.37 -8.68
C ALA A 132 -9.29 0.29 -8.62
N SER A 133 -8.96 -0.85 -8.01
CA SER A 133 -9.93 -1.90 -7.75
C SER A 133 -9.68 -2.64 -6.44
N ASN A 134 -10.75 -3.10 -5.84
CA ASN A 134 -10.73 -4.00 -4.69
C ASN A 134 -11.24 -5.38 -5.12
N CYS A 135 -10.55 -6.44 -4.68
CA CYS A 135 -10.95 -7.83 -4.86
C CYS A 135 -11.23 -8.16 -6.35
N SER A 136 -12.38 -8.77 -6.66
CA SER A 136 -12.79 -9.10 -8.03
C SER A 136 -13.17 -7.87 -8.89
N GLY A 137 -13.12 -6.65 -8.34
CA GLY A 137 -13.23 -5.42 -9.15
C GLY A 137 -12.14 -5.31 -10.23
N ALA A 138 -10.99 -5.96 -10.03
CA ALA A 138 -9.93 -6.07 -11.03
C ALA A 138 -10.42 -6.70 -12.35
N LEU A 139 -11.42 -7.59 -12.30
CA LEU A 139 -12.01 -8.17 -13.50
C LEU A 139 -12.69 -7.10 -14.39
N VAL A 140 -13.29 -6.08 -13.79
CA VAL A 140 -13.92 -4.97 -14.52
C VAL A 140 -12.86 -4.12 -15.21
N LEU A 141 -11.74 -3.81 -14.53
CA LEU A 141 -10.62 -3.09 -15.13
C LEU A 141 -10.00 -3.89 -16.30
N ALA A 142 -9.85 -5.21 -16.14
CA ALA A 142 -9.33 -6.07 -17.19
C ALA A 142 -10.30 -6.18 -18.38
N GLU A 143 -11.61 -6.33 -18.14
CA GLU A 143 -12.64 -6.36 -19.19
C GLU A 143 -12.70 -5.04 -19.99
N ALA A 144 -12.37 -3.93 -19.33
CA ALA A 144 -12.24 -2.63 -19.97
C ALA A 144 -10.92 -2.44 -20.74
N GLY A 145 -9.97 -3.41 -20.67
CA GLY A 145 -8.64 -3.32 -21.27
C GLY A 145 -7.65 -2.41 -20.53
N VAL A 146 -7.99 -2.01 -19.30
CA VAL A 146 -7.17 -1.07 -18.50
C VAL A 146 -5.92 -1.74 -17.92
N LEU A 147 -5.95 -3.07 -17.75
CA LEU A 147 -4.88 -3.85 -17.14
C LEU A 147 -3.94 -4.55 -18.13
N ASP A 148 -4.12 -4.37 -19.45
CA ASP A 148 -3.30 -5.01 -20.45
C ASP A 148 -1.83 -4.58 -20.31
N GLY A 149 -0.94 -5.56 -20.11
CA GLY A 149 0.49 -5.35 -19.87
C GLY A 149 0.83 -4.76 -18.49
N LYS A 150 -0.14 -4.57 -17.60
CA LYS A 150 0.07 -4.02 -16.25
C LYS A 150 0.15 -5.11 -15.19
N ARG A 151 0.94 -4.85 -14.15
CA ARG A 151 0.94 -5.69 -12.94
C ARG A 151 -0.33 -5.42 -12.13
N ALA A 152 -1.02 -6.48 -11.74
CA ALA A 152 -2.26 -6.39 -10.97
C ALA A 152 -2.44 -7.59 -10.06
N THR A 153 -3.26 -7.43 -9.04
CA THR A 153 -3.77 -8.53 -8.21
C THR A 153 -5.30 -8.52 -8.19
N THR A 154 -5.90 -9.53 -7.58
CA THR A 154 -7.34 -9.67 -7.40
C THR A 154 -7.61 -10.27 -6.01
N CYS A 155 -8.80 -10.84 -5.77
CA CYS A 155 -9.09 -11.51 -4.50
C CYS A 155 -8.06 -12.61 -4.21
N ALA A 156 -7.68 -12.74 -2.94
CA ALA A 156 -6.75 -13.78 -2.50
C ALA A 156 -7.25 -15.17 -2.87
N GLY A 157 -6.42 -15.96 -3.55
CA GLY A 157 -6.76 -17.27 -4.10
C GLY A 157 -7.46 -17.24 -5.46
N GLY A 158 -7.80 -16.05 -5.99
CA GLY A 158 -8.39 -15.85 -7.31
C GLY A 158 -7.38 -15.58 -8.44
N GLU A 159 -6.11 -15.33 -8.09
CA GLU A 159 -5.06 -14.83 -8.99
C GLU A 159 -4.84 -15.76 -10.19
N ALA A 160 -4.76 -17.07 -9.96
CA ALA A 160 -4.57 -18.05 -11.04
C ALA A 160 -5.75 -18.11 -12.02
N SER A 161 -6.98 -17.89 -11.54
CA SER A 161 -8.17 -17.82 -12.39
C SER A 161 -8.20 -16.52 -13.18
N PHE A 162 -7.81 -15.43 -12.53
CA PHE A 162 -7.68 -14.12 -13.14
C PHE A 162 -6.67 -14.14 -14.28
N GLN A 163 -5.45 -14.68 -14.05
CA GLN A 163 -4.42 -14.83 -15.08
C GLN A 163 -4.90 -15.67 -16.27
N ARG A 164 -5.64 -16.76 -16.04
CA ARG A 164 -6.16 -17.60 -17.15
C ARG A 164 -7.22 -16.87 -17.98
N LYS A 165 -8.06 -16.06 -17.34
CA LYS A 165 -9.13 -15.33 -18.02
C LYS A 165 -8.60 -14.11 -18.81
N TYR A 166 -7.58 -13.45 -18.27
CA TYR A 166 -6.97 -12.25 -18.85
C TYR A 166 -5.45 -12.47 -18.97
N PRO A 167 -4.99 -13.15 -20.03
CA PRO A 167 -3.60 -13.55 -20.18
C PRO A 167 -2.63 -12.37 -20.35
N ASP A 168 -3.11 -11.21 -20.83
CA ASP A 168 -2.32 -10.00 -21.03
C ASP A 168 -2.07 -9.21 -19.74
N VAL A 169 -2.73 -9.56 -18.63
CA VAL A 169 -2.48 -8.98 -17.30
C VAL A 169 -1.30 -9.70 -16.63
N LEU A 170 -0.37 -8.95 -16.05
CA LEU A 170 0.78 -9.50 -15.31
C LEU A 170 0.37 -9.74 -13.85
N VAL A 171 -0.35 -10.83 -13.59
CA VAL A 171 -0.96 -11.09 -12.28
C VAL A 171 0.10 -11.37 -11.22
N GLN A 172 0.00 -10.67 -10.10
CA GLN A 172 0.86 -10.82 -8.92
C GLN A 172 0.14 -11.67 -7.87
N HIS A 173 0.84 -12.65 -7.31
CA HIS A 173 0.31 -13.58 -6.31
C HIS A 173 0.77 -13.22 -4.90
N ASP A 174 -0.05 -13.51 -3.90
CA ASP A 174 0.28 -13.35 -2.47
C ASP A 174 0.66 -11.90 -2.08
N ILE A 175 0.13 -10.92 -2.79
CA ILE A 175 0.37 -9.48 -2.54
C ILE A 175 -0.95 -8.79 -2.27
N ASN A 176 -1.04 -8.06 -1.17
CA ASN A 176 -2.25 -7.35 -0.76
C ASN A 176 -2.63 -6.22 -1.72
N VAL A 177 -1.65 -5.41 -2.11
CA VAL A 177 -1.83 -4.22 -2.95
C VAL A 177 -0.74 -4.19 -4.01
N VAL A 178 -1.11 -4.05 -5.27
CA VAL A 178 -0.20 -3.85 -6.41
C VAL A 178 -0.43 -2.46 -6.97
N ILE A 179 0.65 -1.73 -7.18
CA ILE A 179 0.66 -0.40 -7.81
C ILE A 179 1.54 -0.47 -9.06
N ASP A 180 1.00 -0.04 -10.19
CA ASP A 180 1.71 -0.03 -11.46
C ASP A 180 1.14 1.06 -12.39
N ASP A 181 1.92 2.12 -12.62
CA ASP A 181 1.68 3.18 -13.61
C ASP A 181 0.21 3.64 -13.71
N GLY A 182 -0.28 4.31 -12.67
CA GLY A 182 -1.66 4.82 -12.58
C GLY A 182 -2.71 3.75 -12.23
N ILE A 183 -2.30 2.51 -12.00
CA ILE A 183 -3.18 1.42 -11.58
C ILE A 183 -2.90 1.04 -10.12
N LEU A 184 -3.96 0.83 -9.35
CA LEU A 184 -3.88 0.24 -8.02
C LEU A 184 -4.91 -0.88 -7.89
N THR A 185 -4.46 -2.10 -7.61
CA THR A 185 -5.36 -3.24 -7.38
C THR A 185 -5.08 -3.86 -6.01
N SER A 186 -6.12 -4.36 -5.35
CA SER A 186 -5.99 -4.97 -4.02
C SER A 186 -6.79 -6.25 -3.87
N ASN A 187 -6.49 -7.02 -2.81
CA ASN A 187 -7.27 -8.22 -2.48
C ASN A 187 -8.68 -7.92 -1.94
N GLY A 188 -9.00 -6.67 -1.62
CA GLY A 188 -10.31 -6.31 -1.09
C GLY A 188 -10.51 -6.62 0.39
N SER A 189 -11.77 -6.62 0.84
CA SER A 189 -12.14 -6.81 2.24
C SER A 189 -11.41 -5.81 3.17
N ILE A 190 -10.78 -6.24 4.25
CA ILE A 190 -10.04 -5.34 5.16
C ILE A 190 -8.83 -4.67 4.48
N VAL A 191 -8.28 -5.29 3.42
CA VAL A 191 -7.18 -4.72 2.62
C VAL A 191 -7.64 -3.49 1.83
N SER A 192 -8.94 -3.29 1.63
CA SER A 192 -9.49 -2.09 0.98
C SER A 192 -9.13 -0.79 1.72
N TYR A 193 -8.91 -0.84 3.03
CA TYR A 193 -8.38 0.31 3.79
C TYR A 193 -6.91 0.60 3.45
N GLU A 194 -6.08 -0.44 3.36
CA GLU A 194 -4.68 -0.31 2.95
C GLU A 194 -4.60 0.29 1.53
N ALA A 195 -5.41 -0.24 0.61
CA ALA A 195 -5.51 0.23 -0.76
C ALA A 195 -5.95 1.70 -0.85
N ALA A 196 -6.99 2.09 -0.11
CA ALA A 196 -7.51 3.46 -0.10
C ALA A 196 -6.48 4.46 0.49
N ILE A 197 -5.76 4.07 1.55
CA ILE A 197 -4.68 4.88 2.15
C ILE A 197 -3.51 5.02 1.16
N ALA A 198 -3.13 3.93 0.47
CA ALA A 198 -2.08 3.96 -0.54
C ALA A 198 -2.48 4.85 -1.73
N LEU A 199 -3.73 4.78 -2.19
CA LEU A 199 -4.25 5.65 -3.25
C LEU A 199 -4.27 7.12 -2.81
N LEU A 200 -4.69 7.41 -1.57
CA LEU A 200 -4.65 8.76 -1.01
C LEU A 200 -3.22 9.32 -1.00
N ALA A 201 -2.23 8.50 -0.63
CA ALA A 201 -0.82 8.89 -0.68
C ALA A 201 -0.37 9.27 -2.10
N LYS A 202 -0.84 8.55 -3.12
CA LYS A 202 -0.53 8.84 -4.53
C LYS A 202 -1.19 10.11 -5.05
N LEU A 203 -2.37 10.42 -4.57
CA LEU A 203 -3.12 11.63 -4.95
C LEU A 203 -2.70 12.88 -4.15
N THR A 204 -2.03 12.68 -3.00
CA THR A 204 -1.64 13.76 -2.08
C THR A 204 -0.16 13.68 -1.68
N SER A 205 0.13 13.13 -0.50
CA SER A 205 1.46 12.79 -0.02
C SER A 205 1.43 11.64 1.00
N ASP A 206 2.58 11.02 1.22
CA ASP A 206 2.73 9.95 2.21
C ASP A 206 2.43 10.45 3.63
N GLU A 207 2.82 11.69 3.95
CA GLU A 207 2.60 12.30 5.27
C GLU A 207 1.11 12.52 5.53
N PHE A 208 0.39 13.10 4.56
CA PHE A 208 -1.04 13.35 4.68
C PHE A 208 -1.84 12.04 4.79
N ALA A 209 -1.51 11.06 3.97
CA ALA A 209 -2.14 9.75 4.04
C ALA A 209 -1.85 9.05 5.38
N ALA A 210 -0.62 9.18 5.92
CA ALA A 210 -0.28 8.64 7.23
C ALA A 210 -1.06 9.32 8.36
N GLU A 211 -1.35 10.62 8.26
CA GLU A 211 -2.18 11.33 9.22
C GLU A 211 -3.61 10.79 9.20
N VAL A 212 -4.22 10.61 8.01
CA VAL A 212 -5.56 10.01 7.87
C VAL A 212 -5.57 8.57 8.41
N ALA A 213 -4.55 7.77 8.11
CA ALA A 213 -4.42 6.41 8.62
C ALA A 213 -4.33 6.35 10.15
N ASN A 214 -3.67 7.33 10.79
CA ASN A 214 -3.61 7.45 12.25
C ASN A 214 -5.01 7.78 12.84
N ASP A 215 -5.78 8.65 12.21
CA ASP A 215 -7.15 8.98 12.64
C ASP A 215 -8.10 7.77 12.53
N LEU A 216 -7.85 6.90 11.57
CA LEU A 216 -8.53 5.61 11.41
C LEU A 216 -8.03 4.54 12.37
N GLN A 217 -7.02 4.81 13.19
CA GLN A 217 -6.35 3.86 14.08
C GLN A 217 -5.73 2.65 13.32
N PHE A 218 -5.50 2.79 12.02
CA PHE A 218 -5.11 1.69 11.14
C PHE A 218 -3.85 0.97 11.63
N LYS A 219 -2.81 1.72 12.03
CA LYS A 219 -1.57 1.13 12.58
C LYS A 219 -1.79 0.37 13.89
N ARG A 220 -2.70 0.84 14.75
CA ARG A 220 -3.00 0.17 16.03
C ARG A 220 -3.68 -1.16 15.81
N VAL A 221 -4.63 -1.21 14.86
CA VAL A 221 -5.33 -2.45 14.51
C VAL A 221 -4.37 -3.44 13.87
N ALA A 222 -3.56 -3.00 12.91
CA ALA A 222 -2.56 -3.86 12.26
C ALA A 222 -1.58 -4.46 13.28
N ASN A 223 -1.10 -3.66 14.25
CA ASN A 223 -0.18 -4.13 15.29
C ASN A 223 -0.85 -5.04 16.34
N ALA A 224 -2.15 -4.88 16.58
CA ALA A 224 -2.89 -5.68 17.57
C ALA A 224 -3.32 -7.04 17.01
N VAL A 225 -3.75 -7.06 15.76
CA VAL A 225 -4.28 -8.28 15.09
C VAL A 225 -3.14 -9.11 14.48
N LEU A 226 -2.10 -8.45 14.01
CA LEU A 226 -0.90 -9.07 13.50
C LEU A 226 0.23 -8.76 14.49
N PRO A 227 0.43 -9.59 15.53
CA PRO A 227 1.59 -9.41 16.38
C PRO A 227 2.83 -9.33 15.49
N PRO A 228 3.82 -8.49 15.83
CA PRO A 228 4.99 -8.31 15.02
C PRO A 228 5.48 -9.69 14.64
N ARG A 229 5.58 -9.98 13.36
CA ARG A 229 6.20 -11.21 12.88
C ARG A 229 7.60 -11.18 13.45
N LEU A 230 7.74 -11.71 14.66
CA LEU A 230 9.06 -12.04 15.19
C LEU A 230 9.67 -12.87 14.09
N HIS A 231 10.68 -12.31 13.43
CA HIS A 231 11.33 -13.00 12.33
C HIS A 231 11.86 -14.31 12.93
N TRP A 232 11.04 -15.37 12.88
CA TRP A 232 11.41 -16.69 13.38
C TRP A 232 12.75 -17.12 12.79
N LYS A 233 13.06 -16.66 11.55
CA LYS A 233 14.38 -16.79 10.94
C LYS A 233 15.46 -16.04 11.73
N LEU A 234 15.18 -14.85 12.26
CA LEU A 234 16.13 -14.10 13.08
C LEU A 234 16.27 -14.74 14.46
N ALA A 235 15.17 -15.18 15.06
CA ALA A 235 15.16 -15.90 16.32
C ALA A 235 15.89 -17.25 16.22
N SER A 236 15.71 -17.99 15.12
CA SER A 236 16.43 -19.23 14.88
C SER A 236 17.93 -19.01 14.61
N VAL A 237 18.31 -17.92 13.91
CA VAL A 237 19.72 -17.56 13.71
C VAL A 237 20.37 -17.14 15.03
N ILE A 238 19.68 -16.37 15.87
CA ILE A 238 20.18 -15.97 17.21
C ILE A 238 20.33 -17.21 18.11
N ALA A 239 19.33 -18.12 18.10
CA ALA A 239 19.40 -19.35 18.88
C ALA A 239 20.53 -20.27 18.41
N ALA A 240 20.75 -20.42 17.09
CA ALA A 240 21.85 -21.19 16.53
C ALA A 240 23.22 -20.57 16.87
N ALA A 241 23.34 -19.24 16.80
CA ALA A 241 24.58 -18.53 17.19
C ALA A 241 24.87 -18.68 18.68
N ALA A 242 23.86 -18.59 19.56
CA ALA A 242 24.00 -18.80 20.98
C ALA A 242 24.40 -20.25 21.31
N PHE A 243 23.86 -21.26 20.60
CA PHE A 243 24.22 -22.64 20.75
C PHE A 243 25.68 -22.91 20.33
N LEU A 244 26.11 -22.38 19.19
CA LEU A 244 27.49 -22.49 18.69
C LEU A 244 28.48 -21.80 19.64
N PHE A 245 28.12 -20.63 20.19
CA PHE A 245 28.95 -19.95 21.17
C PHE A 245 29.07 -20.76 22.48
N GLY A 246 27.96 -21.32 22.97
CA GLY A 246 27.96 -22.21 24.13
C GLY A 246 28.85 -23.47 23.94
N ALA A 247 28.75 -24.11 22.77
CA ALA A 247 29.57 -25.26 22.41
C ALA A 247 31.07 -24.88 22.30
N PHE A 248 31.40 -23.73 21.75
CA PHE A 248 32.75 -23.19 21.68
C PHE A 248 33.35 -22.95 23.07
N VAL A 249 32.59 -22.30 23.97
CA VAL A 249 33.02 -22.07 25.36
C VAL A 249 33.21 -23.37 26.12
N ALA A 250 32.30 -24.35 25.95
CA ALA A 250 32.44 -25.69 26.57
C ALA A 250 33.66 -26.45 26.03
N GLY A 251 33.92 -26.38 24.73
CA GLY A 251 35.11 -26.98 24.11
C GLY A 251 36.41 -26.34 24.61
N LEU A 252 36.43 -25.01 24.74
CA LEU A 252 37.58 -24.27 25.26
C LEU A 252 37.87 -24.62 26.73
N THR A 253 36.82 -24.70 27.56
CA THR A 253 36.96 -25.11 28.97
C THR A 253 37.42 -26.58 29.12
N PHE A 254 36.97 -27.47 28.24
CA PHE A 254 37.44 -28.84 28.20
C PHE A 254 38.95 -28.92 27.85
N LEU A 255 39.40 -28.19 26.83
CA LEU A 255 40.81 -28.13 26.41
C LEU A 255 41.72 -27.55 27.50
N ILE A 256 41.24 -26.55 28.23
CA ILE A 256 41.99 -25.96 29.36
C ILE A 256 42.10 -26.97 30.52
N ARG A 257 41.05 -27.76 30.79
CA ARG A 257 41.08 -28.80 31.82
C ARG A 257 42.04 -29.97 31.46
N THR A 258 42.00 -30.44 30.22
CA THR A 258 42.87 -31.52 29.77
C THR A 258 44.34 -31.12 29.78
N ARG A 259 44.70 -29.90 29.43
CA ARG A 259 46.07 -29.38 29.54
C ARG A 259 46.58 -29.23 30.99
N ARG A 260 45.67 -29.08 31.98
CA ARG A 260 46.05 -29.03 33.40
C ARG A 260 46.31 -30.41 33.98
N THR A 261 45.73 -31.47 33.44
CA THR A 261 45.96 -32.85 33.91
C THR A 261 47.23 -33.49 33.37
N ASP A 262 47.77 -33.01 32.24
CA ASP A 262 49.02 -33.51 31.67
C ASP A 262 50.30 -32.84 32.25
N GLY A 263 50.15 -31.83 33.13
CA GLY A 263 51.23 -31.09 33.76
C GLY A 263 51.69 -31.63 35.13
N ASP A 264 50.95 -32.55 35.76
CA ASP A 264 51.27 -33.10 37.09
C ASP A 264 51.65 -34.60 37.01
N GLN A 265 52.72 -34.91 36.31
CA GLN A 265 53.47 -36.19 36.56
C GLN A 265 54.69 -35.87 37.41
N PRO A 266 54.79 -36.35 38.63
CA PRO A 266 56.03 -36.27 39.41
C PRO A 266 57.10 -37.11 38.77
N SER A 267 58.19 -36.48 38.40
CA SER A 267 59.41 -37.17 38.00
C SER A 267 59.95 -38.02 39.16
N SER A 268 59.67 -39.35 39.15
CA SER A 268 60.35 -40.28 40.00
C SER A 268 61.73 -40.57 39.42
N CYS A 269 62.72 -39.99 40.09
CA CYS A 269 64.14 -40.37 39.89
C CYS A 269 64.39 -41.75 40.48
N PRO A 270 64.97 -42.74 39.75
CA PRO A 270 65.50 -43.97 40.37
C PRO A 270 66.90 -43.72 40.87
N LEU A 271 67.11 -43.83 42.17
CA LEU A 271 68.42 -44.06 42.76
C LEU A 271 68.64 -45.58 42.89
N LEU A 272 69.80 -46.05 42.36
CA LEU A 272 70.47 -47.28 42.42
C LEU A 272 70.00 -48.43 41.57
#